data_64fd85abcd2b19e652300cd176db81b6
#
_entry.id   64fd85abcd2b19e652300cd176db81b6
#
_cell.length_a   1.000
_cell.length_b   1.000
_cell.length_c   1.000
_cell.angle_alpha   90.00
_cell.angle_beta   90.00
_cell.angle_gamma   90.00
#
_symmetry.space_group_name_H-M   'P 1'
#
loop_
_entity.id
_entity.type
_entity.pdbx_description
1 polymer ?
#
loop_
_entity_poly.entity_id
_entity_poly.type
_entity_poly.pdbx_seq_one_letter_code
_entity_poly.pdbx_strand_id
1 'polypeptide(L)' 'MKRYIRVIISNASSAYILHEKLPADMEDNDICEYIEQKYIPQLFADLISDTPIYSWADISKKEYRSFNI' A
#
# COMPACT_ATOMS: atom_id res chain seq x y z
N MET A 1 18.32 1.23 7.98
CA MET A 1 17.61 0.02 7.57
C MET A 1 16.21 0.36 7.09
N LYS A 2 15.69 -0.37 6.13
CA LYS A 2 14.38 -0.08 5.55
C LYS A 2 13.49 -1.31 5.61
N ARG A 3 12.20 -1.05 5.63
CA ARG A 3 11.15 -2.07 5.61
C ARG A 3 10.47 -2.00 4.24
N TYR A 4 10.25 -3.15 3.65
CA TYR A 4 9.64 -3.25 2.32
C TYR A 4 8.30 -3.94 2.45
N ILE A 5 7.26 -3.34 1.86
CA ILE A 5 5.92 -3.91 1.94
C ILE A 5 5.26 -3.93 0.56
N ARG A 6 4.32 -4.83 0.41
CA ARG A 6 3.42 -4.88 -0.74
C ARG A 6 2.04 -4.48 -0.25
N VAL A 7 1.43 -3.55 -0.94
CA VAL A 7 0.09 -3.06 -0.63
C VAL A 7 -0.84 -3.44 -1.78
N ILE A 8 -1.97 -4.02 -1.46
CA ILE A 8 -3.01 -4.34 -2.43
C ILE A 8 -4.25 -3.55 -2.04
N ILE A 9 -4.71 -2.69 -2.93
CA ILE A 9 -5.88 -1.85 -2.70
C ILE A 9 -6.89 -2.13 -3.81
N SER A 10 -8.12 -2.43 -3.45
CA SER A 10 -9.13 -2.76 -4.44
C SER A 10 -10.51 -2.26 -4.04
N ASN A 11 -11.34 -2.06 -5.05
CA ASN A 11 -12.77 -1.85 -4.87
C ASN A 11 -13.50 -2.65 -5.96
N ALA A 12 -14.79 -2.40 -6.13
CA ALA A 12 -15.60 -3.15 -7.09
C ALA A 12 -15.12 -2.98 -8.54
N SER A 13 -14.45 -1.88 -8.85
CA SER A 13 -14.09 -1.53 -10.23
C SER A 13 -12.61 -1.65 -10.54
N SER A 14 -11.74 -1.58 -9.53
CA SER A 14 -10.29 -1.46 -9.74
C SER A 14 -9.49 -2.17 -8.69
N ALA A 15 -8.29 -2.59 -9.06
CA ALA A 15 -7.34 -3.17 -8.12
C ALA A 15 -5.94 -2.65 -8.42
N TYR A 16 -5.20 -2.33 -7.38
CA TYR A 16 -3.84 -1.80 -7.49
C TYR A 16 -2.90 -2.61 -6.61
N ILE A 17 -1.74 -2.93 -7.13
CA ILE A 17 -0.67 -3.58 -6.38
C ILE A 17 0.51 -2.62 -6.35
N LEU A 18 0.96 -2.27 -5.14
CA LEU A 18 1.99 -1.26 -4.94
C LEU A 18 3.08 -1.82 -4.04
N HIS A 19 4.30 -1.40 -4.26
CA HIS A 19 5.42 -1.75 -3.40
C HIS A 19 5.99 -0.47 -2.79
N GLU A 20 6.27 -0.51 -1.50
CA GLU A 20 6.66 0.68 -0.76
C GLU A 20 7.89 0.38 0.10
N LYS A 21 8.76 1.37 0.21
CA LYS A 21 9.94 1.32 1.07
C LYS A 21 9.73 2.30 2.23
N LEU A 22 9.71 1.78 3.45
CA LEU A 22 9.39 2.56 4.64
C LEU A 22 10.51 2.46 5.67
N PRO A 23 10.55 3.38 6.66
CA PRO A 23 11.49 3.25 7.79
C PRO A 23 11.28 1.92 8.52
N ALA A 24 12.38 1.29 8.93
CA ALA A 24 12.32 -0.03 9.56
C ALA A 24 11.60 -0.02 10.91
N ASP A 25 11.59 1.13 11.58
CA ASP A 25 10.97 1.28 12.89
C ASP A 25 9.50 1.69 12.84
N MET A 26 8.93 1.80 11.64
CA MET A 26 7.53 2.15 11.47
C MET A 26 6.64 1.01 11.97
N GLU A 27 5.69 1.34 12.83
CA GLU A 27 4.79 0.34 13.39
C GLU A 27 3.64 0.00 12.44
N ASP A 28 2.98 -1.13 12.69
CA ASP A 28 1.90 -1.60 11.82
C ASP A 28 0.75 -0.59 11.72
N ASN A 29 0.39 0.04 12.85
CA ASN A 29 -0.66 1.05 12.84
C ASN A 29 -0.29 2.25 12.01
N ASP A 30 0.99 2.63 12.02
CA ASP A 30 1.48 3.75 11.23
C ASP A 30 1.47 3.41 9.75
N ILE A 31 1.72 2.16 9.41
CA ILE A 31 1.66 1.71 8.02
C ILE A 31 0.23 1.80 7.50
N CYS A 32 -0.74 1.35 8.29
CA CYS A 32 -2.15 1.45 7.91
C CYS A 32 -2.56 2.90 7.68
N GLU A 33 -2.18 3.78 8.59
CA GLU A 33 -2.49 5.20 8.47
C GLU A 33 -1.81 5.81 7.25
N TYR A 34 -0.57 5.44 7.00
CA TYR A 34 0.16 5.90 5.82
C TYR A 34 -0.54 5.52 4.52
N ILE A 35 -1.00 4.28 4.42
CA ILE A 35 -1.72 3.80 3.25
C ILE A 35 -3.03 4.56 3.07
N GLU A 36 -3.77 4.73 4.15
CA GLU A 36 -5.05 5.43 4.11
C GLU A 36 -4.90 6.89 3.70
N GLN A 37 -3.87 7.56 4.17
CA GLN A 37 -3.68 8.97 3.88
C GLN A 37 -3.05 9.22 2.53
N LYS A 38 -2.18 8.33 2.08
CA LYS A 38 -1.45 8.54 0.83
C LYS A 38 -2.19 7.99 -0.38
N TYR A 39 -2.62 6.73 -0.31
CA TYR A 39 -3.12 6.05 -1.50
C TYR A 39 -4.62 6.17 -1.70
N ILE A 40 -5.39 6.06 -0.64
CA ILE A 40 -6.84 6.09 -0.78
C ILE A 40 -7.32 7.38 -1.44
N PRO A 41 -6.89 8.57 -1.00
CA PRO A 41 -7.31 9.80 -1.66
C PRO A 41 -6.86 9.92 -3.10
N GLN A 42 -5.66 9.43 -3.43
CA GLN A 42 -5.12 9.54 -4.78
C GLN A 42 -5.78 8.59 -5.77
N LEU A 43 -6.03 7.35 -5.34
CA LEU A 43 -6.52 6.31 -6.25
C LEU A 43 -8.04 6.26 -6.30
N PHE A 44 -8.71 6.73 -5.25
CA PHE A 44 -10.16 6.61 -5.12
C PHE A 44 -10.80 7.93 -4.73
N ALA A 45 -10.28 9.05 -5.25
CA ALA A 45 -10.77 10.38 -4.90
C ALA A 45 -12.23 10.60 -5.30
N ASP A 46 -12.68 9.93 -6.35
CA ASP A 46 -14.02 10.11 -6.89
C ASP A 46 -15.01 9.07 -6.36
N LEU A 47 -14.60 8.29 -5.36
CA LEU A 47 -15.48 7.26 -4.81
C LEU A 47 -16.62 7.88 -4.03
N ILE A 48 -17.83 7.57 -4.47
CA ILE A 48 -19.04 8.02 -3.81
C ILE A 48 -19.71 6.89 -3.05
N SER A 49 -19.58 5.67 -3.54
CA SER A 49 -20.37 4.55 -3.03
C SER A 49 -19.56 3.35 -2.55
N ASP A 50 -18.34 3.16 -3.04
CA ASP A 50 -17.55 1.98 -2.69
C ASP A 50 -16.34 2.34 -1.85
N THR A 51 -16.30 1.80 -0.64
CA THR A 51 -15.12 1.95 0.22
C THR A 51 -14.06 0.95 -0.25
N PRO A 52 -12.85 1.41 -0.59
CA PRO A 52 -11.80 0.49 -0.99
C PRO A 52 -11.34 -0.37 0.18
N ILE A 53 -10.96 -1.60 -0.15
CA ILE A 53 -10.40 -2.54 0.82
C ILE A 53 -8.91 -2.64 0.54
N TYR A 54 -8.09 -2.60 1.58
CA TYR A 54 -6.66 -2.74 1.39
C TYR A 54 -6.07 -3.76 2.35
N SER A 55 -4.94 -4.32 1.95
CA SER A 55 -4.12 -5.17 2.79
C SER A 55 -2.66 -4.91 2.46
N TRP A 56 -1.77 -5.28 3.39
CA TRP A 56 -0.35 -5.14 3.15
C TRP A 56 0.39 -6.27 3.84
N ALA A 57 1.60 -6.55 3.34
CA ALA A 57 2.45 -7.58 3.91
C ALA A 57 3.91 -7.21 3.72
N ASP A 58 4.76 -7.64 4.63
CA ASP A 58 6.20 -7.47 4.47
C ASP A 58 6.70 -8.33 3.33
N ILE A 59 7.62 -7.78 2.53
CA ILE A 59 8.26 -8.50 1.43
C ILE A 59 9.77 -8.34 1.56
N SER A 60 10.51 -9.14 0.81
CA SER A 60 11.96 -9.04 0.78
C SER A 60 12.41 -7.85 -0.07
N LYS A 61 13.61 -7.39 0.18
CA LYS A 61 14.24 -6.37 -0.66
C LYS A 61 14.37 -6.84 -2.10
N LYS A 62 14.64 -8.11 -2.30
CA LYS A 62 14.74 -8.71 -3.63
C LYS A 62 13.41 -8.64 -4.38
N GLU A 63 12.33 -8.97 -3.72
CA GLU A 63 10.99 -8.89 -4.31
C GLU A 63 10.63 -7.44 -4.65
N TYR A 64 10.94 -6.51 -3.76
CA TYR A 64 10.72 -5.10 -3.99
C TYR A 64 11.45 -4.61 -5.25
N ARG A 65 12.71 -5.00 -5.39
CA ARG A 65 13.52 -4.62 -6.55
C ARG A 65 13.00 -5.21 -7.84
N SER A 66 12.55 -6.46 -7.80
CA SER A 66 12.05 -7.15 -8.99
C SER A 66 10.82 -6.46 -9.54
N PHE A 67 9.95 -5.96 -8.67
CA PHE A 67 8.74 -5.29 -9.08
C PHE A 67 9.02 -3.93 -9.74
N ASN A 68 10.08 -3.25 -9.33
CA ASN A 68 10.37 -1.90 -9.79
C ASN A 68 11.33 -1.82 -10.98
N ILE A 69 11.60 -2.92 -11.62
CA ILE A 69 12.44 -2.93 -12.82
C ILE A 69 11.68 -2.47 -14.05
#